data_622220d9cbc3b114d7953758062ef871
#
_entry.id   622220d9cbc3b114d7953758062ef871
#
_cell.length_a   1.000
_cell.length_b   1.000
_cell.length_c   1.000
_cell.angle_alpha   90.00
_cell.angle_beta   90.00
_cell.angle_gamma   90.00
#
_symmetry.space_group_name_H-M   'P 1'
#
loop_
_entity.id
_entity.type
_entity.pdbx_description
1 polymer ?
#
loop_
_entity_poly.entity_id
_entity_poly.type
_entity_poly.pdbx_seq_one_letter_code
_entity_poly.pdbx_strand_id
1 'polypeptide(L)'
;MAATSAVLKPDFDQKRSHFIFTDEHEQLRESISNFAKKELAPHADEWEETTFPDSVFTRMGELGFLGLDKPEEYGGQGGDYYTSLVLAESITHAQSGGLAMGVAVHTDMAMPPILAFGTEEQKQEWVVPAIKGEKILCLGITEPDAGSDVSGIKTRAVKDGDEYVINGSKTYITNGHRADVIVLVTKTDADAGYDGFTLFLVPMDAPG
;
A
#
# COMPACT_ATOMS: atom_id res chain seq x y z
N MET A 1 -24.07 -39.91 -7.34
CA MET A 1 -23.90 -38.67 -8.12
C MET A 1 -23.68 -37.58 -7.09
N ALA A 2 -22.44 -37.17 -6.90
CA ALA A 2 -22.11 -36.05 -6.02
C ALA A 2 -22.53 -34.75 -6.73
N ALA A 3 -23.43 -34.00 -6.11
CA ALA A 3 -23.76 -32.65 -6.58
C ALA A 3 -22.51 -31.78 -6.42
N THR A 4 -21.88 -31.43 -7.52
CA THR A 4 -20.89 -30.35 -7.55
C THR A 4 -21.59 -29.08 -7.06
N SER A 5 -21.27 -28.64 -5.84
CA SER A 5 -21.70 -27.34 -5.37
C SER A 5 -21.14 -26.29 -6.35
N ALA A 6 -22.04 -25.64 -7.06
CA ALA A 6 -21.68 -24.48 -7.84
C ALA A 6 -21.14 -23.45 -6.87
N VAL A 7 -19.82 -23.26 -6.87
CA VAL A 7 -19.20 -22.14 -6.16
C VAL A 7 -19.78 -20.88 -6.79
N LEU A 8 -20.59 -20.13 -6.04
CA LEU A 8 -21.07 -18.83 -6.46
C LEU A 8 -19.84 -17.91 -6.62
N LYS A 9 -19.35 -17.77 -7.84
CA LYS A 9 -18.34 -16.74 -8.13
C LYS A 9 -19.03 -15.38 -8.08
N PRO A 10 -18.44 -14.40 -7.41
CA PRO A 10 -18.97 -13.04 -7.44
C PRO A 10 -19.07 -12.56 -8.89
N ASP A 11 -20.20 -11.95 -9.25
CA ASP A 11 -20.35 -11.32 -10.57
C ASP A 11 -19.69 -9.95 -10.55
N PHE A 12 -18.42 -9.92 -10.89
CA PHE A 12 -17.64 -8.68 -11.01
C PHE A 12 -17.89 -7.92 -12.31
N ASP A 13 -18.63 -8.51 -13.25
CA ASP A 13 -18.89 -7.89 -14.56
C ASP A 13 -20.16 -7.03 -14.58
N GLN A 14 -20.86 -6.94 -13.45
CA GLN A 14 -22.04 -6.11 -13.35
C GLN A 14 -21.68 -4.63 -13.54
N LYS A 15 -22.16 -4.02 -14.64
CA LYS A 15 -21.98 -2.59 -14.88
C LYS A 15 -22.71 -1.80 -13.80
N ARG A 16 -21.95 -1.13 -12.97
CA ARG A 16 -22.45 -0.16 -11.99
C ARG A 16 -22.29 1.22 -12.61
N SER A 17 -23.34 1.78 -13.20
CA SER A 17 -23.32 3.20 -13.54
C SER A 17 -23.68 4.01 -12.29
N HIS A 18 -22.77 4.84 -11.82
CA HIS A 18 -23.03 5.79 -10.75
C HIS A 18 -22.60 7.18 -11.21
N PHE A 19 -23.38 8.20 -10.87
CA PHE A 19 -23.17 9.57 -11.32
C PHE A 19 -21.83 10.21 -10.91
N ILE A 20 -21.13 9.62 -9.95
CA ILE A 20 -19.80 10.09 -9.52
C ILE A 20 -18.68 9.67 -10.46
N PHE A 21 -18.88 8.64 -11.28
CA PHE A 21 -17.85 8.17 -12.22
C PHE A 21 -18.06 8.81 -13.60
N THR A 22 -16.98 9.36 -14.13
CA THR A 22 -16.92 9.90 -15.49
C THR A 22 -16.56 8.82 -16.51
N ASP A 23 -16.63 9.15 -17.79
CA ASP A 23 -16.19 8.25 -18.87
C ASP A 23 -14.69 7.91 -18.74
N GLU A 24 -13.87 8.82 -18.21
CA GLU A 24 -12.44 8.57 -17.94
C GLU A 24 -12.25 7.54 -16.83
N HIS A 25 -13.04 7.63 -15.75
CA HIS A 25 -13.05 6.62 -14.69
C HIS A 25 -13.45 5.23 -15.22
N GLU A 26 -14.42 5.16 -16.12
CA GLU A 26 -14.85 3.89 -16.72
C GLU A 26 -13.79 3.31 -17.67
N GLN A 27 -13.09 4.15 -18.44
CA GLN A 27 -11.95 3.71 -19.27
C GLN A 27 -10.79 3.19 -18.40
N LEU A 28 -10.49 3.89 -17.30
CA LEU A 28 -9.48 3.44 -16.34
C LEU A 28 -9.89 2.12 -15.71
N ARG A 29 -11.14 1.96 -15.29
CA ARG A 29 -11.71 0.72 -14.75
C ARG A 29 -11.53 -0.45 -15.72
N GLU A 30 -11.83 -0.24 -16.99
CA GLU A 30 -11.64 -1.26 -18.02
C GLU A 30 -10.16 -1.62 -18.18
N SER A 31 -9.27 -0.64 -18.21
CA SER A 31 -7.83 -0.83 -18.33
C SER A 31 -7.27 -1.67 -17.18
N ILE A 32 -7.55 -1.27 -15.92
CA ILE A 32 -7.06 -1.99 -14.73
C ILE A 32 -7.69 -3.38 -14.63
N SER A 33 -9.00 -3.52 -14.90
CA SER A 33 -9.68 -4.82 -14.87
C SER A 33 -9.10 -5.79 -15.91
N ASN A 34 -8.80 -5.30 -17.12
CA ASN A 34 -8.18 -6.09 -18.16
C ASN A 34 -6.75 -6.53 -17.78
N PHE A 35 -5.97 -5.63 -17.20
CA PHE A 35 -4.64 -5.96 -16.65
C PHE A 35 -4.75 -7.03 -15.56
N ALA A 36 -5.61 -6.82 -14.55
CA ALA A 36 -5.78 -7.75 -13.46
C ALA A 36 -6.22 -9.13 -13.93
N LYS A 37 -7.20 -9.21 -14.85
CA LYS A 37 -7.69 -10.48 -15.41
C LYS A 37 -6.65 -11.20 -16.26
N LYS A 38 -5.83 -10.49 -17.02
CA LYS A 38 -4.89 -11.09 -17.99
C LYS A 38 -3.52 -11.38 -17.40
N GLU A 39 -2.99 -10.48 -16.58
CA GLU A 39 -1.61 -10.56 -16.10
C GLU A 39 -1.51 -11.04 -14.64
N LEU A 40 -2.56 -10.87 -13.80
CA LEU A 40 -2.51 -11.21 -12.37
C LEU A 40 -3.34 -12.46 -12.02
N ALA A 41 -4.61 -12.50 -12.40
CA ALA A 41 -5.52 -13.57 -12.03
C ALA A 41 -5.05 -14.99 -12.40
N PRO A 42 -4.33 -15.22 -13.52
CA PRO A 42 -3.81 -16.57 -13.84
C PRO A 42 -2.83 -17.13 -12.81
N HIS A 43 -2.25 -16.28 -11.98
CA HIS A 43 -1.26 -16.64 -10.96
C HIS A 43 -1.81 -16.60 -9.54
N ALA A 44 -3.08 -16.24 -9.34
CA ALA A 44 -3.65 -15.98 -8.02
C ALA A 44 -3.51 -17.17 -7.07
N ASP A 45 -3.87 -18.37 -7.51
CA ASP A 45 -3.83 -19.58 -6.68
C ASP A 45 -2.38 -19.89 -6.21
N GLU A 46 -1.40 -19.76 -7.10
CA GLU A 46 0.03 -19.94 -6.78
C GLU A 46 0.51 -18.89 -5.76
N TRP A 47 0.14 -17.64 -5.96
CA TRP A 47 0.56 -16.54 -5.10
C TRP A 47 -0.09 -16.56 -3.72
N GLU A 48 -1.31 -17.08 -3.60
CA GLU A 48 -1.97 -17.26 -2.29
C GLU A 48 -1.27 -18.35 -1.44
N GLU A 49 -0.66 -19.37 -2.08
CA GLU A 49 0.12 -20.39 -1.38
C GLU A 49 1.54 -19.95 -1.05
N THR A 50 2.07 -18.95 -1.76
CA THR A 50 3.45 -18.49 -1.63
C THR A 50 3.52 -16.98 -1.36
N THR A 51 3.85 -16.21 -2.39
CA THR A 51 3.80 -14.75 -2.41
C THR A 51 3.84 -14.26 -3.86
N PHE A 52 3.18 -13.16 -4.17
CA PHE A 52 3.31 -12.54 -5.49
C PHE A 52 4.69 -11.86 -5.64
N PRO A 53 5.28 -11.82 -6.85
CA PRO A 53 6.61 -11.25 -7.07
C PRO A 53 6.62 -9.71 -7.06
N ASP A 54 7.77 -9.13 -6.72
CA ASP A 54 7.95 -7.67 -6.70
C ASP A 54 7.79 -7.02 -8.08
N SER A 55 8.00 -7.79 -9.14
CA SER A 55 7.78 -7.34 -10.52
C SER A 55 6.34 -6.90 -10.81
N VAL A 56 5.38 -7.28 -9.97
CA VAL A 56 3.99 -6.76 -10.05
C VAL A 56 3.98 -5.25 -9.80
N PHE A 57 4.72 -4.76 -8.79
CA PHE A 57 4.84 -3.32 -8.53
C PHE A 57 5.50 -2.60 -9.70
N THR A 58 6.62 -3.13 -10.22
CA THR A 58 7.29 -2.57 -11.38
C THR A 58 6.35 -2.48 -12.59
N ARG A 59 5.61 -3.56 -12.86
CA ARG A 59 4.66 -3.59 -13.97
C ARG A 59 3.50 -2.61 -13.80
N MET A 60 2.97 -2.49 -12.58
CA MET A 60 1.94 -1.50 -12.28
C MET A 60 2.46 -0.06 -12.35
N GLY A 61 3.72 0.17 -11.97
CA GLY A 61 4.40 1.46 -12.13
C GLY A 61 4.56 1.85 -13.61
N GLU A 62 5.00 0.93 -14.47
CA GLU A 62 5.08 1.13 -15.92
C GLU A 62 3.73 1.52 -16.55
N LEU A 63 2.63 0.98 -16.02
CA LEU A 63 1.27 1.28 -16.46
C LEU A 63 0.68 2.54 -15.80
N GLY A 64 1.42 3.16 -14.86
CA GLY A 64 1.00 4.34 -14.11
C GLY A 64 -0.04 4.09 -13.01
N PHE A 65 -0.32 2.83 -12.66
CA PHE A 65 -1.38 2.49 -11.70
C PHE A 65 -1.01 2.78 -10.25
N LEU A 66 0.29 2.92 -9.92
CA LEU A 66 0.72 3.21 -8.55
C LEU A 66 0.68 4.71 -8.20
N GLY A 67 0.54 5.57 -9.20
CA GLY A 67 0.55 7.02 -9.02
C GLY A 67 -0.73 7.74 -9.45
N LEU A 68 -1.86 7.04 -9.55
CA LEU A 68 -3.10 7.57 -10.16
C LEU A 68 -3.58 8.89 -9.52
N ASP A 69 -3.62 8.98 -8.21
CA ASP A 69 -4.06 10.15 -7.43
C ASP A 69 -2.88 10.95 -6.83
N LYS A 70 -1.65 10.61 -7.20
CA LYS A 70 -0.45 11.27 -6.68
C LYS A 70 -0.10 12.52 -7.51
N PRO A 71 0.57 13.52 -6.90
CA PRO A 71 0.92 14.74 -7.62
C PRO A 71 1.81 14.49 -8.84
N GLU A 72 1.55 15.23 -9.93
CA GLU A 72 2.31 15.13 -11.18
C GLU A 72 3.80 15.47 -10.99
N GLU A 73 4.13 16.37 -10.08
CA GLU A 73 5.51 16.78 -9.75
C GLU A 73 6.37 15.62 -9.22
N TYR A 74 5.74 14.55 -8.69
CA TYR A 74 6.41 13.32 -8.24
C TYR A 74 6.23 12.15 -9.23
N GLY A 75 5.67 12.42 -10.42
CA GLY A 75 5.44 11.41 -11.45
C GLY A 75 4.08 10.71 -11.35
N GLY A 76 3.18 11.22 -10.52
CA GLY A 76 1.79 10.78 -10.45
C GLY A 76 0.94 11.34 -11.60
N GLN A 77 -0.32 10.98 -11.64
CA GLN A 77 -1.27 11.40 -12.68
C GLN A 77 -2.23 12.52 -12.24
N GLY A 78 -2.15 12.96 -10.98
CA GLY A 78 -2.95 14.06 -10.45
C GLY A 78 -4.46 13.78 -10.39
N GLY A 79 -4.85 12.49 -10.42
CA GLY A 79 -6.25 12.09 -10.32
C GLY A 79 -6.86 12.40 -8.96
N ASP A 80 -8.17 12.27 -8.87
CA ASP A 80 -8.92 12.49 -7.65
C ASP A 80 -9.12 11.20 -6.82
N TYR A 81 -9.83 11.31 -5.71
CA TYR A 81 -10.18 10.17 -4.85
C TYR A 81 -10.96 9.07 -5.58
N TYR A 82 -11.80 9.42 -6.55
CA TYR A 82 -12.56 8.42 -7.31
C TYR A 82 -11.67 7.60 -8.23
N THR A 83 -10.55 8.16 -8.67
CA THR A 83 -9.51 7.46 -9.42
C THR A 83 -8.89 6.33 -8.57
N SER A 84 -8.53 6.60 -7.32
CA SER A 84 -8.06 5.57 -6.37
C SER A 84 -9.14 4.53 -6.06
N LEU A 85 -10.40 4.95 -5.93
CA LEU A 85 -11.51 4.01 -5.73
C LEU A 85 -11.68 3.06 -6.91
N VAL A 86 -11.51 3.55 -8.14
CA VAL A 86 -11.52 2.72 -9.35
C VAL A 86 -10.41 1.67 -9.32
N LEU A 87 -9.19 2.04 -8.88
CA LEU A 87 -8.10 1.08 -8.70
C LEU A 87 -8.46 0.02 -7.66
N ALA A 88 -8.92 0.45 -6.48
CA ALA A 88 -9.27 -0.46 -5.39
C ALA A 88 -10.35 -1.48 -5.78
N GLU A 89 -11.37 -1.06 -6.53
CA GLU A 89 -12.39 -1.97 -7.06
C GLU A 89 -11.83 -2.89 -8.15
N SER A 90 -11.07 -2.35 -9.10
CA SER A 90 -10.68 -3.07 -10.31
C SER A 90 -9.57 -4.08 -10.06
N ILE A 91 -8.66 -3.82 -9.12
CA ILE A 91 -7.56 -4.75 -8.77
C ILE A 91 -8.08 -6.06 -8.17
N THR A 92 -9.30 -6.06 -7.62
CA THR A 92 -9.93 -7.28 -7.09
C THR A 92 -10.15 -8.36 -8.15
N HIS A 93 -10.18 -7.99 -9.44
CA HIS A 93 -10.21 -8.96 -10.54
C HIS A 93 -8.94 -9.82 -10.62
N ALA A 94 -7.87 -9.49 -9.91
CA ALA A 94 -6.70 -10.36 -9.71
C ALA A 94 -7.03 -11.62 -8.92
N GLN A 95 -8.16 -11.66 -8.20
CA GLN A 95 -8.63 -12.78 -7.38
C GLN A 95 -7.65 -13.18 -6.25
N SER A 96 -6.76 -12.27 -5.86
CA SER A 96 -5.83 -12.40 -4.74
C SER A 96 -6.02 -11.26 -3.76
N GLY A 97 -6.43 -11.60 -2.53
CA GLY A 97 -6.61 -10.61 -1.46
C GLY A 97 -5.29 -10.05 -0.96
N GLY A 98 -4.26 -10.89 -0.92
CA GLY A 98 -2.91 -10.50 -0.51
C GLY A 98 -2.29 -9.49 -1.47
N LEU A 99 -2.46 -9.69 -2.78
CA LEU A 99 -1.98 -8.75 -3.79
C LEU A 99 -2.71 -7.40 -3.70
N ALA A 100 -4.06 -7.43 -3.66
CA ALA A 100 -4.85 -6.20 -3.58
C ALA A 100 -4.48 -5.37 -2.33
N MET A 101 -4.30 -6.03 -1.18
CA MET A 101 -3.85 -5.39 0.05
C MET A 101 -2.41 -4.89 -0.06
N GLY A 102 -1.51 -5.65 -0.67
CA GLY A 102 -0.11 -5.23 -0.89
C GLY A 102 -0.02 -3.93 -1.70
N VAL A 103 -0.82 -3.82 -2.76
CA VAL A 103 -0.92 -2.59 -3.56
C VAL A 103 -1.52 -1.45 -2.73
N ALA A 104 -2.64 -1.67 -2.03
CA ALA A 104 -3.30 -0.65 -1.23
C ALA A 104 -2.41 -0.10 -0.10
N VAL A 105 -1.65 -0.97 0.60
CA VAL A 105 -0.69 -0.51 1.61
C VAL A 105 0.38 0.38 0.99
N HIS A 106 0.89 0.02 -0.17
CA HIS A 106 1.90 0.79 -0.87
C HIS A 106 1.38 2.17 -1.30
N THR A 107 0.22 2.22 -1.99
CA THR A 107 -0.32 3.45 -2.60
C THR A 107 -1.11 4.33 -1.63
N ASP A 108 -1.95 3.72 -0.78
CA ASP A 108 -2.99 4.45 -0.04
C ASP A 108 -2.69 4.58 1.45
N MET A 109 -1.72 3.81 1.98
CA MET A 109 -1.40 3.84 3.40
C MET A 109 0.03 4.34 3.69
N ALA A 110 1.04 3.84 2.98
CA ALA A 110 2.44 4.20 3.25
C ALA A 110 2.88 5.47 2.50
N MET A 111 2.44 5.67 1.27
CA MET A 111 2.83 6.84 0.47
C MET A 111 2.21 8.16 0.95
N PRO A 112 0.92 8.24 1.34
CA PRO A 112 0.30 9.50 1.74
C PRO A 112 0.96 10.22 2.92
N PRO A 113 1.39 9.55 4.01
CA PRO A 113 2.13 10.21 5.08
C PRO A 113 3.43 10.88 4.62
N ILE A 114 4.15 10.25 3.67
CA ILE A 114 5.39 10.81 3.11
C ILE A 114 5.06 12.07 2.30
N LEU A 115 4.03 12.01 1.47
CA LEU A 115 3.57 13.15 0.68
C LEU A 115 3.11 14.32 1.56
N ALA A 116 2.40 14.02 2.66
CA ALA A 116 1.82 15.05 3.53
C ALA A 116 2.84 15.71 4.46
N PHE A 117 3.82 14.96 4.98
CA PHE A 117 4.67 15.39 6.08
C PHE A 117 6.17 15.27 5.79
N GLY A 118 6.56 14.55 4.75
CA GLY A 118 7.96 14.38 4.36
C GLY A 118 8.58 15.66 3.81
N THR A 119 9.92 15.77 3.96
CA THR A 119 10.69 16.82 3.27
C THR A 119 10.71 16.56 1.77
N GLU A 120 11.11 17.55 0.99
CA GLU A 120 11.21 17.38 -0.47
C GLU A 120 12.22 16.27 -0.83
N GLU A 121 13.34 16.20 -0.12
CA GLU A 121 14.35 15.16 -0.31
C GLU A 121 13.77 13.77 -0.05
N GLN A 122 12.97 13.61 1.03
CA GLN A 122 12.31 12.34 1.36
C GLN A 122 11.28 11.93 0.30
N LYS A 123 10.54 12.89 -0.27
CA LYS A 123 9.59 12.61 -1.34
C LYS A 123 10.29 12.17 -2.62
N GLN A 124 11.38 12.84 -2.99
CA GLN A 124 12.20 12.46 -4.15
C GLN A 124 12.85 11.08 -3.96
N GLU A 125 13.34 10.79 -2.76
CA GLU A 125 14.02 9.53 -2.46
C GLU A 125 13.07 8.33 -2.43
N TRP A 126 11.84 8.51 -1.89
CA TRP A 126 10.94 7.39 -1.60
C TRP A 126 9.68 7.39 -2.46
N VAL A 127 9.01 8.53 -2.67
CA VAL A 127 7.73 8.57 -3.39
C VAL A 127 7.93 8.41 -4.89
N VAL A 128 8.89 9.13 -5.48
CA VAL A 128 9.14 9.07 -6.93
C VAL A 128 9.46 7.66 -7.41
N PRO A 129 10.42 6.92 -6.82
CA PRO A 129 10.66 5.54 -7.21
C PRO A 129 9.53 4.58 -6.81
N ALA A 130 8.76 4.88 -5.76
CA ALA A 130 7.61 4.07 -5.38
C ALA A 130 6.48 4.16 -6.42
N ILE A 131 6.17 5.35 -6.94
CA ILE A 131 5.20 5.54 -8.03
C ILE A 131 5.62 4.75 -9.28
N LYS A 132 6.92 4.62 -9.54
CA LYS A 132 7.45 3.82 -10.65
C LYS A 132 7.49 2.32 -10.37
N GLY A 133 7.20 1.88 -9.14
CA GLY A 133 7.33 0.49 -8.72
C GLY A 133 8.77 0.00 -8.59
N GLU A 134 9.73 0.92 -8.49
CA GLU A 134 11.16 0.65 -8.28
C GLU A 134 11.49 0.43 -6.80
N LYS A 135 10.67 1.00 -5.89
CA LYS A 135 10.73 0.80 -4.44
C LYS A 135 9.36 0.44 -3.90
N ILE A 136 9.35 -0.42 -2.88
CA ILE A 136 8.13 -0.88 -2.21
C ILE A 136 8.08 -0.26 -0.81
N LEU A 137 6.91 0.28 -0.47
CA LEU A 137 6.65 0.91 0.82
C LEU A 137 5.78 0.01 1.69
N CYS A 138 6.00 0.07 3.01
CA CYS A 138 5.10 -0.51 3.99
C CYS A 138 4.83 0.45 5.17
N LEU A 139 3.80 0.14 5.96
CA LEU A 139 3.39 0.95 7.11
C LEU A 139 3.41 0.10 8.38
N GLY A 140 4.25 0.48 9.34
CA GLY A 140 4.45 -0.24 10.60
C GLY A 140 3.69 0.40 11.76
N ILE A 141 2.47 -0.08 12.04
CA ILE A 141 1.64 0.38 13.16
C ILE A 141 1.49 -0.73 14.20
N THR A 142 0.89 -1.85 13.80
CA THR A 142 0.47 -2.95 14.68
C THR A 142 1.64 -3.58 15.43
N GLU A 143 1.44 -3.84 16.71
CA GLU A 143 2.39 -4.55 17.59
C GLU A 143 1.73 -5.79 18.18
N PRO A 144 2.49 -6.74 18.75
CA PRO A 144 1.90 -7.92 19.40
C PRO A 144 0.81 -7.60 20.43
N ASP A 145 0.96 -6.48 21.15
CA ASP A 145 0.06 -6.04 22.22
C ASP A 145 -0.82 -4.83 21.82
N ALA A 146 -0.71 -4.30 20.60
CA ALA A 146 -1.42 -3.10 20.17
C ALA A 146 -1.90 -3.24 18.72
N GLY A 147 -3.19 -3.38 18.53
CA GLY A 147 -3.88 -3.46 17.23
C GLY A 147 -4.88 -2.32 17.06
N SER A 148 -6.17 -2.59 17.32
CA SER A 148 -7.23 -1.56 17.21
C SER A 148 -7.03 -0.40 18.17
N ASP A 149 -6.49 -0.65 19.34
CA ASP A 149 -6.04 0.39 20.26
C ASP A 149 -4.57 0.74 19.97
N VAL A 150 -4.37 1.70 19.07
CA VAL A 150 -3.03 2.20 18.72
C VAL A 150 -2.38 2.99 19.86
N SER A 151 -3.15 3.45 20.87
CA SER A 151 -2.58 4.13 22.04
C SER A 151 -1.66 3.21 22.84
N GLY A 152 -1.87 1.88 22.74
CA GLY A 152 -1.06 0.85 23.37
C GLY A 152 0.30 0.57 22.72
N ILE A 153 0.67 1.24 21.62
CA ILE A 153 1.98 1.09 20.96
C ILE A 153 3.13 1.34 21.94
N LYS A 154 4.10 0.43 21.97
CA LYS A 154 5.27 0.44 22.86
C LYS A 154 6.58 0.76 22.13
N THR A 155 6.62 0.66 20.80
CA THR A 155 7.82 1.03 20.02
C THR A 155 8.18 2.47 20.33
N ARG A 156 9.42 2.68 20.76
CA ARG A 156 9.94 3.98 21.19
C ARG A 156 11.11 4.41 20.33
N ALA A 157 11.19 5.71 20.06
CA ALA A 157 12.32 6.37 19.46
C ALA A 157 12.90 7.34 20.49
N VAL A 158 14.14 7.11 20.90
CA VAL A 158 14.86 7.95 21.89
C VAL A 158 15.95 8.71 21.16
N LYS A 159 15.98 10.02 21.32
CA LYS A 159 17.01 10.86 20.71
C LYS A 159 18.37 10.60 21.37
N ASP A 160 19.38 10.35 20.54
CA ASP A 160 20.78 10.18 20.95
C ASP A 160 21.68 11.04 20.03
N GLY A 161 22.06 12.22 20.51
CA GLY A 161 22.77 13.21 19.69
C GLY A 161 21.92 13.70 18.52
N ASP A 162 22.40 13.46 17.31
CA ASP A 162 21.71 13.82 16.06
C ASP A 162 20.89 12.66 15.47
N GLU A 163 20.88 11.52 16.14
CA GLU A 163 20.18 10.31 15.71
C GLU A 163 19.03 9.95 16.65
N TYR A 164 18.24 8.94 16.26
CA TYR A 164 17.25 8.29 17.10
C TYR A 164 17.54 6.81 17.21
N VAL A 165 17.52 6.29 18.42
CA VAL A 165 17.56 4.86 18.69
C VAL A 165 16.13 4.37 18.82
N ILE A 166 15.70 3.49 17.90
CA ILE A 166 14.35 2.96 17.85
C ILE A 166 14.36 1.53 18.38
N ASN A 167 13.52 1.26 19.39
CA ASN A 167 13.35 -0.07 19.97
C ASN A 167 11.88 -0.44 20.02
N GLY A 168 11.56 -1.65 19.56
CA GLY A 168 10.19 -2.16 19.56
C GLY A 168 10.01 -3.32 18.61
N SER A 169 8.75 -3.70 18.41
CA SER A 169 8.38 -4.80 17.52
C SER A 169 7.09 -4.47 16.81
N LYS A 170 7.05 -4.69 15.51
CA LYS A 170 5.85 -4.58 14.69
C LYS A 170 5.46 -5.95 14.16
N THR A 171 4.16 -6.20 13.99
CA THR A 171 3.63 -7.48 13.51
C THR A 171 2.54 -7.27 12.47
N TYR A 172 2.34 -8.27 11.61
CA TYR A 172 1.35 -8.25 10.53
C TYR A 172 1.52 -7.08 9.56
N ILE A 173 2.78 -6.73 9.26
CA ILE A 173 3.10 -5.62 8.38
C ILE A 173 3.04 -6.09 6.92
N THR A 174 1.99 -5.70 6.22
CA THR A 174 1.85 -5.96 4.77
C THR A 174 3.03 -5.36 4.01
N ASN A 175 3.61 -6.12 3.10
CA ASN A 175 4.87 -5.84 2.40
C ASN A 175 6.13 -5.82 3.29
N GLY A 176 6.05 -6.03 4.60
CA GLY A 176 7.18 -5.87 5.51
C GLY A 176 8.40 -6.73 5.21
N HIS A 177 8.24 -7.85 4.51
CA HIS A 177 9.36 -8.74 4.13
C HIS A 177 10.05 -8.35 2.82
N ARG A 178 9.47 -7.41 2.06
CA ARG A 178 9.93 -7.00 0.73
C ARG A 178 10.13 -5.50 0.56
N ALA A 179 9.64 -4.70 1.53
CA ALA A 179 9.71 -3.26 1.44
C ALA A 179 11.14 -2.73 1.46
N ASP A 180 11.37 -1.61 0.79
CA ASP A 180 12.62 -0.85 0.83
C ASP A 180 12.64 0.12 2.01
N VAL A 181 11.45 0.65 2.37
CA VAL A 181 11.30 1.57 3.50
C VAL A 181 10.00 1.31 4.24
N ILE A 182 10.03 1.42 5.55
CA ILE A 182 8.86 1.38 6.40
C ILE A 182 8.53 2.78 6.94
N VAL A 183 7.29 3.20 6.77
CA VAL A 183 6.73 4.32 7.55
C VAL A 183 6.40 3.77 8.94
N LEU A 184 7.27 4.03 9.89
CA LEU A 184 7.23 3.42 11.21
C LEU A 184 6.61 4.35 12.24
N VAL A 185 5.50 3.91 12.85
CA VAL A 185 4.83 4.63 13.94
C VAL A 185 5.51 4.29 15.26
N THR A 186 6.05 5.31 15.95
CA THR A 186 6.73 5.15 17.24
C THR A 186 6.22 6.18 18.26
N LYS A 187 6.62 6.03 19.52
CA LYS A 187 6.50 7.07 20.54
C LYS A 187 7.84 7.73 20.79
N THR A 188 7.90 9.03 20.62
CA THR A 188 9.02 9.90 21.08
C THR A 188 8.74 10.47 22.45
N ASP A 189 7.44 10.63 22.83
CA ASP A 189 6.99 11.00 24.17
C ASP A 189 5.92 10.01 24.63
N ALA A 190 6.23 9.22 25.67
CA ALA A 190 5.31 8.19 26.17
C ALA A 190 4.14 8.78 26.98
N ASP A 191 4.30 9.97 27.52
CA ASP A 191 3.34 10.60 28.44
C ASP A 191 2.39 11.57 27.72
N ALA A 192 2.69 11.95 26.47
CA ALA A 192 1.89 12.88 25.68
C ALA A 192 0.67 12.24 24.96
N GLY A 193 0.34 10.97 25.24
CA GLY A 193 -0.79 10.31 24.62
C GLY A 193 -0.64 10.22 23.09
N TYR A 194 -1.63 10.70 22.34
CA TYR A 194 -1.56 10.71 20.87
C TYR A 194 -0.59 11.76 20.31
N ASP A 195 -0.33 12.84 21.02
CA ASP A 195 0.62 13.87 20.60
C ASP A 195 2.08 13.40 20.72
N GLY A 196 2.31 12.27 21.41
CA GLY A 196 3.61 11.65 21.55
C GLY A 196 4.04 10.76 20.39
N PHE A 197 3.20 10.57 19.37
CA PHE A 197 3.54 9.76 18.21
C PHE A 197 4.41 10.51 17.20
N THR A 198 5.37 9.79 16.63
CA THR A 198 6.21 10.27 15.55
C THR A 198 6.32 9.19 14.46
N LEU A 199 6.28 9.62 13.20
CA LEU A 199 6.52 8.77 12.04
C LEU A 199 7.99 8.88 11.64
N PHE A 200 8.62 7.73 11.46
CA PHE A 200 9.97 7.65 10.91
C PHE A 200 9.95 6.92 9.57
N LEU A 201 10.73 7.40 8.62
CA LEU A 201 11.06 6.66 7.41
C LEU A 201 12.33 5.87 7.71
N VAL A 202 12.18 4.55 7.86
CA VAL A 202 13.31 3.67 8.19
C VAL A 202 13.59 2.78 6.98
N PRO A 203 14.75 2.93 6.32
CA PRO A 203 15.20 1.98 5.31
C PRO A 203 15.26 0.57 5.89
N MET A 204 14.81 -0.44 5.14
CA MET A 204 14.73 -1.81 5.66
C MET A 204 16.09 -2.51 5.76
N ASP A 205 17.14 -1.90 5.24
CA ASP A 205 18.55 -2.30 5.37
C ASP A 205 19.29 -1.53 6.48
N ALA A 206 18.58 -0.71 7.27
CA ALA A 206 19.16 0.02 8.39
C ALA A 206 19.76 -0.96 9.42
N PRO A 207 20.88 -0.61 10.08
CA PRO A 207 21.49 -1.45 11.11
C PRO A 207 20.58 -1.67 12.31
N GLY A 208 20.48 -2.92 12.79
CA GLY A 208 19.73 -3.25 14.02
C GLY A 208 18.67 -4.33 13.92
#